data_9f753b2b279af6def3d807eabaf8de17
#
_entry.id   9f753b2b279af6def3d807eabaf8de17
#
_cell.length_a   1.000
_cell.length_b   1.000
_cell.length_c   1.000
_cell.angle_alpha   90.00
_cell.angle_beta   90.00
_cell.angle_gamma   90.00
#
_symmetry.space_group_name_H-M   'P 1'
#
loop_
_entity.id
_entity.type
_entity.pdbx_description
1 polymer ?
#
loop_
_entity_poly.entity_id
_entity_poly.type
_entity_poly.pdbx_seq_one_letter_code
_entity_poly.pdbx_strand_id
1 'polypeptide(L)'
;MKFDYLLVGSGLFTAVVANLLMKQGKKCLVIERRQHIGGNCYTEFQENIEVHMYGAHIFRTSNKKVWNYVNEFAEFNNFINTPMAKYKNELYNLPFNMNTFHQMWGIFTPEEARSIIDRQKSEVVGIPKNLEEKAISLVGRDIYEKLIKGYTEKQWGRNCSNLPES
;
A
#
# COMPACT_ATOMS: atom_id res chain seq x y z
N MET A 1 3.88 36.39 -20.00
CA MET A 1 4.99 35.53 -19.59
C MET A 1 4.93 34.28 -20.44
N LYS A 2 6.06 33.81 -21.02
CA LYS A 2 6.10 32.61 -21.87
C LYS A 2 6.69 31.46 -21.07
N PHE A 3 6.04 30.29 -21.06
CA PHE A 3 6.50 29.06 -20.46
C PHE A 3 6.91 28.06 -21.52
N ASP A 4 7.90 27.22 -21.22
CA ASP A 4 8.36 26.15 -22.09
C ASP A 4 7.54 24.89 -21.95
N TYR A 5 7.05 24.64 -20.70
CA TYR A 5 6.28 23.44 -20.36
C TYR A 5 5.06 23.77 -19.50
N LEU A 6 3.96 23.10 -19.79
CA LEU A 6 2.76 23.02 -18.94
C LEU A 6 2.72 21.64 -18.27
N LEU A 7 2.72 21.61 -16.95
CA LEU A 7 2.66 20.41 -16.15
C LEU A 7 1.33 20.35 -15.41
N VAL A 8 0.61 19.25 -15.55
CA VAL A 8 -0.73 19.08 -14.97
C VAL A 8 -0.66 18.18 -13.73
N GLY A 9 -1.14 18.71 -12.59
CA GLY A 9 -1.02 18.12 -11.27
C GLY A 9 0.31 18.48 -10.59
N SER A 10 0.32 18.52 -9.26
CA SER A 10 1.49 18.89 -8.46
C SER A 10 1.99 17.76 -7.55
N GLY A 11 1.79 16.50 -7.97
CA GLY A 11 2.31 15.33 -7.28
C GLY A 11 3.83 15.15 -7.44
N LEU A 12 4.40 14.11 -6.82
CA LEU A 12 5.87 13.86 -6.84
C LEU A 12 6.44 13.73 -8.24
N PHE A 13 5.74 13.09 -9.18
CA PHE A 13 6.20 12.97 -10.55
C PHE A 13 6.44 14.35 -11.18
N THR A 14 5.43 15.22 -11.10
CA THR A 14 5.51 16.58 -11.64
C THR A 14 6.58 17.40 -10.94
N ALA A 15 6.72 17.27 -9.63
CA ALA A 15 7.76 17.98 -8.86
C ALA A 15 9.16 17.60 -9.34
N VAL A 16 9.43 16.32 -9.57
CA VAL A 16 10.71 15.83 -10.10
C VAL A 16 10.95 16.36 -11.51
N VAL A 17 9.96 16.25 -12.40
CA VAL A 17 10.06 16.75 -13.79
C VAL A 17 10.32 18.26 -13.82
N ALA A 18 9.55 19.03 -13.05
CA ALA A 18 9.74 20.49 -12.96
C ALA A 18 11.14 20.85 -12.46
N ASN A 19 11.63 20.19 -11.40
CA ASN A 19 12.97 20.43 -10.86
C ASN A 19 14.06 20.14 -11.91
N LEU A 20 13.99 19.01 -12.61
CA LEU A 20 14.97 18.65 -13.64
C LEU A 20 14.94 19.61 -14.83
N LEU A 21 13.75 20.04 -15.26
CA LEU A 21 13.61 21.04 -16.33
C LEU A 21 14.14 22.42 -15.92
N MET A 22 13.86 22.85 -14.68
CA MET A 22 14.38 24.11 -14.15
C MET A 22 15.91 24.09 -14.03
N LYS A 23 16.53 22.97 -13.65
CA LYS A 23 17.99 22.79 -13.68
C LYS A 23 18.58 22.93 -15.09
N GLN A 24 17.76 22.78 -16.15
CA GLN A 24 18.12 23.00 -17.55
C GLN A 24 17.72 24.41 -18.07
N GLY A 25 17.32 25.31 -17.18
CA GLY A 25 16.93 26.67 -17.52
C GLY A 25 15.54 26.81 -18.16
N LYS A 26 14.71 25.75 -18.12
CA LYS A 26 13.36 25.77 -18.68
C LYS A 26 12.37 26.41 -17.71
N LYS A 27 11.37 27.10 -18.24
CA LYS A 27 10.28 27.70 -17.48
C LYS A 27 9.05 26.77 -17.49
N CYS A 28 8.63 26.32 -16.34
CA CYS A 28 7.47 25.44 -16.18
C CYS A 28 6.29 26.18 -15.56
N LEU A 29 5.08 25.94 -16.08
CA LEU A 29 3.82 26.27 -15.43
C LEU A 29 3.21 24.99 -14.88
N VAL A 30 2.96 24.93 -13.58
CA VAL A 30 2.26 23.80 -12.95
C VAL A 30 0.85 24.25 -12.63
N ILE A 31 -0.14 23.47 -13.05
CA ILE A 31 -1.54 23.65 -12.67
C ILE A 31 -2.01 22.50 -11.80
N GLU A 32 -2.74 22.81 -10.73
CA GLU A 32 -3.24 21.84 -9.75
C GLU A 32 -4.73 22.07 -9.51
N ARG A 33 -5.49 20.97 -9.44
CA ARG A 33 -6.93 21.02 -9.16
C ARG A 33 -7.25 21.17 -7.67
N ARG A 34 -6.41 20.57 -6.82
CA ARG A 34 -6.56 20.63 -5.36
C ARG A 34 -6.07 21.98 -4.83
N GLN A 35 -6.51 22.35 -3.63
CA GLN A 35 -6.07 23.57 -2.96
C GLN A 35 -4.68 23.46 -2.30
N HIS A 36 -3.99 22.36 -2.52
CA HIS A 36 -2.66 22.06 -1.99
C HIS A 36 -1.78 21.39 -3.05
N ILE A 37 -0.47 21.49 -2.88
CA ILE A 37 0.53 20.77 -3.66
C ILE A 37 0.86 19.42 -3.01
N GLY A 38 1.69 18.59 -3.66
CA GLY A 38 2.17 17.30 -3.12
C GLY A 38 1.34 16.09 -3.57
N GLY A 39 0.19 16.30 -4.21
CA GLY A 39 -0.66 15.19 -4.69
C GLY A 39 -1.10 14.28 -3.54
N ASN A 40 -0.96 12.96 -3.71
CA ASN A 40 -1.35 12.00 -2.68
C ASN A 40 -0.33 11.89 -1.51
N CYS A 41 0.85 12.50 -1.64
CA CYS A 41 1.82 12.56 -0.54
C CYS A 41 1.58 13.75 0.40
N TYR A 42 0.50 14.51 0.17
CA TYR A 42 0.16 15.66 1.00
C TYR A 42 -0.16 15.23 2.43
N THR A 43 0.46 15.93 3.38
CA THR A 43 0.33 15.72 4.81
C THR A 43 -0.08 17.03 5.47
N GLU A 44 -1.02 16.99 6.39
CA GLU A 44 -1.40 18.12 7.22
C GLU A 44 -0.96 17.90 8.67
N PHE A 45 -0.61 18.98 9.32
CA PHE A 45 -0.27 18.96 10.73
C PHE A 45 -1.53 19.30 11.55
N GLN A 46 -2.08 18.29 12.24
CA GLN A 46 -3.29 18.43 13.03
C GLN A 46 -3.02 17.97 14.48
N GLU A 47 -3.32 18.81 15.46
CA GLU A 47 -3.16 18.52 16.89
C GLU A 47 -1.77 17.92 17.25
N ASN A 48 -0.71 18.48 16.69
CA ASN A 48 0.69 18.00 16.81
C ASN A 48 0.96 16.62 16.18
N ILE A 49 0.11 16.18 15.26
CA ILE A 49 0.27 14.91 14.51
C ILE A 49 0.34 15.22 13.03
N GLU A 50 1.28 14.57 12.34
CA GLU A 50 1.37 14.58 10.88
C GLU A 50 0.36 13.60 10.29
N VAL A 51 -0.71 14.12 9.69
CA VAL A 51 -1.80 13.33 9.11
C VAL A 51 -1.61 13.19 7.61
N HIS A 52 -1.40 11.97 7.15
CA HIS A 52 -1.35 11.64 5.72
C HIS A 52 -2.76 11.63 5.14
N MET A 53 -3.17 12.70 4.46
CA MET A 53 -4.56 12.93 4.03
C MET A 53 -5.10 11.90 3.04
N TYR A 54 -4.23 11.22 2.29
CA TYR A 54 -4.61 10.25 1.25
C TYR A 54 -4.08 8.83 1.52
N GLY A 55 -3.84 8.51 2.78
CA GLY A 55 -3.28 7.25 3.23
C GLY A 55 -1.77 7.31 3.43
N ALA A 56 -1.23 6.33 4.14
CA ALA A 56 0.19 6.28 4.49
C ALA A 56 1.08 6.18 3.25
N HIS A 57 2.05 7.08 3.15
CA HIS A 57 3.06 7.11 2.08
C HIS A 57 4.44 6.92 2.69
N ILE A 58 5.00 5.73 2.51
CA ILE A 58 6.32 5.37 3.02
C ILE A 58 7.26 5.29 1.83
N PHE A 59 8.31 6.10 1.86
CA PHE A 59 9.32 6.07 0.80
C PHE A 59 10.27 4.89 1.02
N ARG A 60 10.45 4.08 -0.02
CA ARG A 60 11.40 2.97 -0.03
C ARG A 60 12.08 2.87 -1.38
N THR A 61 13.40 2.80 -1.40
CA THR A 61 14.16 2.54 -2.63
C THR A 61 15.47 1.82 -2.31
N SER A 62 15.90 0.93 -3.21
CA SER A 62 17.24 0.34 -3.25
C SER A 62 18.14 1.05 -4.27
N ASN A 63 17.60 1.99 -5.05
CA ASN A 63 18.33 2.70 -6.08
C ASN A 63 19.07 3.90 -5.45
N LYS A 64 20.40 3.82 -5.40
CA LYS A 64 21.26 4.87 -4.83
C LYS A 64 21.09 6.23 -5.50
N LYS A 65 20.84 6.28 -6.82
CA LYS A 65 20.63 7.54 -7.55
C LYS A 65 19.35 8.23 -7.08
N VAL A 66 18.26 7.45 -6.90
CA VAL A 66 16.99 7.96 -6.38
C VAL A 66 17.15 8.40 -4.93
N TRP A 67 17.81 7.59 -4.10
CA TRP A 67 18.08 7.93 -2.71
C TRP A 67 18.85 9.24 -2.55
N ASN A 68 19.95 9.39 -3.29
CA ASN A 68 20.75 10.61 -3.27
C ASN A 68 19.93 11.84 -3.73
N TYR A 69 19.12 11.68 -4.77
CA TYR A 69 18.28 12.76 -5.28
C TYR A 69 17.24 13.23 -4.27
N VAL A 70 16.52 12.34 -3.61
CA VAL A 70 15.48 12.76 -2.64
C VAL A 70 16.08 13.37 -1.37
N ASN A 71 17.29 12.97 -0.97
CA ASN A 71 18.01 13.56 0.14
C ASN A 71 18.56 14.97 -0.14
N GLU A 72 18.49 15.45 -1.39
CA GLU A 72 18.73 16.87 -1.69
C GLU A 72 17.61 17.78 -1.13
N PHE A 73 16.43 17.23 -0.83
CA PHE A 73 15.24 18.00 -0.48
C PHE A 73 14.73 17.74 0.95
N ALA A 74 14.97 16.56 1.49
CA ALA A 74 14.46 16.19 2.80
C ALA A 74 15.38 15.18 3.50
N GLU A 75 15.42 15.24 4.81
CA GLU A 75 16.03 14.23 5.65
C GLU A 75 15.02 13.11 5.94
N PHE A 76 15.44 11.86 5.76
CA PHE A 76 14.60 10.68 5.98
C PHE A 76 14.99 10.03 7.31
N ASN A 77 13.98 9.74 8.14
CA ASN A 77 14.15 8.95 9.35
C ASN A 77 14.14 7.44 9.03
N ASN A 78 14.59 6.62 9.96
CA ASN A 78 14.57 5.17 9.84
C ASN A 78 13.21 4.60 10.31
N PHE A 79 12.10 5.10 9.78
CA PHE A 79 10.78 4.62 10.14
C PHE A 79 10.58 3.16 9.75
N ILE A 80 10.25 2.32 10.73
CA ILE A 80 9.92 0.92 10.50
C ILE A 80 8.40 0.80 10.46
N ASN A 81 7.89 0.51 9.27
CA ASN A 81 6.46 0.30 9.10
C ASN A 81 6.05 -1.08 9.61
N THR A 82 5.28 -1.09 10.68
CA THR A 82 4.71 -2.30 11.29
C THR A 82 3.18 -2.22 11.29
N PRO A 83 2.54 -2.40 10.13
CA PRO A 83 1.09 -2.34 10.06
C PRO A 83 0.45 -3.47 10.84
N MET A 84 -0.72 -3.19 11.38
CA MET A 84 -1.56 -4.18 12.04
C MET A 84 -2.94 -4.21 11.39
N ALA A 85 -3.46 -5.41 11.16
CA ALA A 85 -4.83 -5.61 10.74
C ALA A 85 -5.74 -5.78 11.96
N LYS A 86 -6.86 -5.06 11.96
CA LYS A 86 -7.93 -5.26 12.93
C LYS A 86 -9.09 -5.99 12.25
N TYR A 87 -9.43 -7.16 12.78
CA TYR A 87 -10.62 -7.92 12.38
C TYR A 87 -11.51 -8.11 13.60
N LYS A 88 -12.70 -7.47 13.62
CA LYS A 88 -13.58 -7.45 14.80
C LYS A 88 -12.82 -6.96 16.05
N ASN A 89 -12.64 -7.83 17.04
CA ASN A 89 -11.90 -7.55 18.27
C ASN A 89 -10.49 -8.16 18.29
N GLU A 90 -10.03 -8.71 17.17
CA GLU A 90 -8.71 -9.35 17.02
C GLU A 90 -7.74 -8.41 16.32
N LEU A 91 -6.46 -8.48 16.67
CA LEU A 91 -5.36 -7.73 16.06
C LEU A 91 -4.32 -8.70 15.49
N TYR A 92 -3.85 -8.44 14.28
CA TYR A 92 -2.90 -9.30 13.58
C TYR A 92 -1.73 -8.50 13.01
N ASN A 93 -0.52 -9.02 13.14
CA ASN A 93 0.66 -8.44 12.51
C ASN A 93 0.61 -8.58 10.99
N LEU A 94 1.04 -7.54 10.27
CA LEU A 94 1.21 -7.53 8.82
C LEU A 94 2.64 -7.12 8.44
N PRO A 95 3.17 -7.63 7.31
CA PRO A 95 2.63 -8.74 6.53
C PRO A 95 2.48 -9.99 7.39
N PHE A 96 1.54 -10.87 7.07
CA PHE A 96 1.30 -12.07 7.88
C PHE A 96 2.55 -12.96 7.93
N ASN A 97 2.86 -13.44 9.12
CA ASN A 97 4.06 -14.18 9.49
C ASN A 97 3.75 -15.12 10.65
N MET A 98 4.74 -15.77 11.24
CA MET A 98 4.51 -16.70 12.35
C MET A 98 3.81 -16.06 13.57
N ASN A 99 4.05 -14.76 13.86
CA ASN A 99 3.30 -14.10 14.94
C ASN A 99 1.81 -13.98 14.57
N THR A 100 1.49 -13.67 13.32
CA THR A 100 0.11 -13.63 12.82
C THR A 100 -0.55 -15.02 12.96
N PHE A 101 0.16 -16.08 12.58
CA PHE A 101 -0.34 -17.44 12.64
C PHE A 101 -0.51 -17.94 14.08
N HIS A 102 0.42 -17.58 14.98
CA HIS A 102 0.27 -17.83 16.40
C HIS A 102 -0.95 -17.11 16.97
N GLN A 103 -1.14 -15.82 16.64
CA GLN A 103 -2.32 -15.05 17.07
C GLN A 103 -3.63 -15.65 16.54
N MET A 104 -3.62 -16.20 15.32
CA MET A 104 -4.81 -16.72 14.65
C MET A 104 -5.17 -18.15 15.09
N TRP A 105 -4.17 -19.00 15.27
CA TRP A 105 -4.35 -20.45 15.44
C TRP A 105 -3.68 -21.03 16.68
N GLY A 106 -2.90 -20.24 17.43
CA GLY A 106 -2.19 -20.73 18.65
C GLY A 106 -1.02 -21.67 18.37
N ILE A 107 -0.52 -21.68 17.13
CA ILE A 107 0.57 -22.58 16.68
C ILE A 107 1.93 -21.94 16.84
N PHE A 108 2.99 -22.74 16.85
CA PHE A 108 4.37 -22.31 17.10
C PHE A 108 5.35 -22.63 15.96
N THR A 109 4.97 -23.52 15.04
CA THR A 109 5.87 -23.99 13.99
C THR A 109 5.35 -23.68 12.59
N PRO A 110 6.27 -23.45 11.61
CA PRO A 110 5.88 -23.29 10.20
C PRO A 110 5.16 -24.50 9.60
N GLU A 111 5.46 -25.69 10.08
CA GLU A 111 4.85 -26.96 9.66
C GLU A 111 3.38 -27.02 10.02
N GLU A 112 3.04 -26.63 11.26
CA GLU A 112 1.64 -26.51 11.72
C GLU A 112 0.88 -25.49 10.88
N ALA A 113 1.46 -24.29 10.64
CA ALA A 113 0.88 -23.25 9.80
C ALA A 113 0.60 -23.77 8.39
N ARG A 114 1.57 -24.42 7.79
CA ARG A 114 1.46 -24.98 6.43
C ARG A 114 0.35 -26.03 6.36
N SER A 115 0.27 -26.93 7.34
CA SER A 115 -0.77 -27.97 7.41
C SER A 115 -2.19 -27.35 7.46
N ILE A 116 -2.37 -26.28 8.24
CA ILE A 116 -3.68 -25.58 8.34
C ILE A 116 -3.99 -24.91 7.00
N ILE A 117 -3.04 -24.17 6.45
CA ILE A 117 -3.20 -23.46 5.16
C ILE A 117 -3.53 -24.45 4.04
N ASP A 118 -2.78 -25.56 3.90
CA ASP A 118 -2.99 -26.52 2.83
C ASP A 118 -4.34 -27.23 2.95
N ARG A 119 -4.78 -27.54 4.17
CA ARG A 119 -6.13 -28.05 4.40
C ARG A 119 -7.22 -27.07 3.95
N GLN A 120 -7.08 -25.79 4.29
CA GLN A 120 -8.06 -24.77 3.90
C GLN A 120 -8.02 -24.46 2.40
N LYS A 121 -6.85 -24.49 1.77
CA LYS A 121 -6.70 -24.34 0.32
C LYS A 121 -7.44 -25.44 -0.45
N SER A 122 -7.49 -26.67 0.10
CA SER A 122 -8.19 -27.80 -0.53
C SER A 122 -9.72 -27.67 -0.56
N GLU A 123 -10.28 -26.65 0.12
CA GLU A 123 -11.71 -26.33 0.02
C GLU A 123 -12.11 -25.83 -1.38
N VAL A 124 -11.15 -25.28 -2.13
CA VAL A 124 -11.37 -24.86 -3.51
C VAL A 124 -11.01 -26.00 -4.44
N VAL A 125 -12.01 -26.58 -5.09
CA VAL A 125 -11.85 -27.68 -6.04
C VAL A 125 -11.86 -27.14 -7.46
N GLY A 126 -10.85 -27.49 -8.25
CA GLY A 126 -10.72 -27.10 -9.64
C GLY A 126 -10.13 -25.69 -9.83
N ILE A 127 -10.48 -25.05 -10.94
CA ILE A 127 -9.99 -23.71 -11.28
C ILE A 127 -10.82 -22.67 -10.53
N PRO A 128 -10.22 -21.76 -9.75
CA PRO A 128 -10.93 -20.67 -9.09
C PRO A 128 -11.73 -19.81 -10.09
N LYS A 129 -12.96 -19.44 -9.75
CA LYS A 129 -13.88 -18.72 -10.65
C LYS A 129 -13.95 -17.22 -10.34
N ASN A 130 -13.45 -16.80 -9.19
CA ASN A 130 -13.50 -15.43 -8.71
C ASN A 130 -12.36 -15.17 -7.73
N LEU A 131 -12.22 -13.91 -7.29
CA LEU A 131 -11.16 -13.49 -6.40
C LEU A 131 -11.23 -14.19 -5.02
N GLU A 132 -12.42 -14.47 -4.49
CA GLU A 132 -12.58 -15.20 -3.23
C GLU A 132 -11.97 -16.59 -3.32
N GLU A 133 -12.42 -17.40 -4.29
CA GLU A 133 -11.89 -18.74 -4.51
C GLU A 133 -10.39 -18.72 -4.79
N LYS A 134 -9.92 -17.73 -5.58
CA LYS A 134 -8.50 -17.55 -5.87
C LYS A 134 -7.69 -17.26 -4.60
N ALA A 135 -8.15 -16.32 -3.76
CA ALA A 135 -7.47 -15.99 -2.51
C ALA A 135 -7.44 -17.19 -1.56
N ILE A 136 -8.56 -17.89 -1.37
CA ILE A 136 -8.62 -19.09 -0.53
C ILE A 136 -7.68 -20.17 -1.05
N SER A 137 -7.61 -20.40 -2.36
CA SER A 137 -6.69 -21.37 -2.97
C SER A 137 -5.21 -21.03 -2.79
N LEU A 138 -4.88 -19.78 -2.49
CA LEU A 138 -3.49 -19.32 -2.29
C LEU A 138 -3.08 -19.29 -0.82
N VAL A 139 -3.95 -18.77 0.07
CA VAL A 139 -3.58 -18.48 1.47
C VAL A 139 -4.46 -19.19 2.50
N GLY A 140 -5.52 -19.85 2.10
CA GLY A 140 -6.47 -20.48 2.98
C GLY A 140 -7.59 -19.53 3.45
N ARG A 141 -8.67 -20.11 3.96
CA ARG A 141 -9.91 -19.38 4.31
C ARG A 141 -9.71 -18.36 5.42
N ASP A 142 -9.05 -18.73 6.51
CA ASP A 142 -8.94 -17.85 7.67
C ASP A 142 -8.15 -16.58 7.35
N ILE A 143 -7.05 -16.70 6.60
CA ILE A 143 -6.24 -15.56 6.15
C ILE A 143 -7.08 -14.69 5.20
N TYR A 144 -7.80 -15.31 4.27
CA TYR A 144 -8.69 -14.59 3.36
C TYR A 144 -9.75 -13.81 4.13
N GLU A 145 -10.53 -14.45 5.00
CA GLU A 145 -11.65 -13.83 5.72
C GLU A 145 -11.19 -12.71 6.66
N LYS A 146 -10.07 -12.91 7.36
CA LYS A 146 -9.62 -11.99 8.41
C LYS A 146 -8.74 -10.84 7.88
N LEU A 147 -7.94 -11.08 6.84
CA LEU A 147 -6.88 -10.15 6.44
C LEU A 147 -7.03 -9.60 5.00
N ILE A 148 -7.81 -10.25 4.14
CA ILE A 148 -7.91 -9.88 2.71
C ILE A 148 -9.29 -9.35 2.36
N LYS A 149 -10.33 -10.12 2.66
CA LYS A 149 -11.71 -9.86 2.21
C LYS A 149 -12.18 -8.44 2.51
N GLY A 150 -12.17 -8.05 3.78
CA GLY A 150 -12.72 -6.75 4.20
C GLY A 150 -12.01 -5.55 3.56
N TYR A 151 -10.68 -5.63 3.46
CA TYR A 151 -9.89 -4.60 2.77
C TYR A 151 -10.23 -4.53 1.28
N THR A 152 -10.28 -5.69 0.62
CA THR A 152 -10.54 -5.78 -0.82
C THR A 152 -11.94 -5.29 -1.16
N GLU A 153 -12.96 -5.75 -0.43
CA GLU A 153 -14.35 -5.32 -0.63
C GLU A 153 -14.54 -3.82 -0.42
N LYS A 154 -13.86 -3.25 0.59
CA LYS A 154 -13.84 -1.80 0.81
C LYS A 154 -13.20 -1.04 -0.36
N GLN A 155 -12.10 -1.54 -0.91
CA GLN A 155 -11.40 -0.88 -2.03
C GLN A 155 -12.19 -0.94 -3.34
N TRP A 156 -12.82 -2.07 -3.61
CA TRP A 156 -13.53 -2.28 -4.87
C TRP A 156 -15.03 -1.95 -4.82
N GLY A 157 -15.59 -1.76 -3.62
CA GLY A 157 -17.03 -1.53 -3.43
C GLY A 157 -17.90 -2.71 -3.88
N ARG A 158 -17.34 -3.93 -3.94
CA ARG A 158 -17.97 -5.16 -4.40
C ARG A 158 -17.50 -6.34 -3.56
N ASN A 159 -18.36 -7.37 -3.46
CA ASN A 159 -17.98 -8.63 -2.84
C ASN A 159 -16.88 -9.32 -3.65
N CYS A 160 -15.93 -9.96 -2.97
CA CYS A 160 -14.83 -10.69 -3.60
C CYS A 160 -15.33 -11.81 -4.54
N SER A 161 -16.47 -12.42 -4.25
CA SER A 161 -17.12 -13.42 -5.12
C SER A 161 -17.60 -12.85 -6.47
N ASN A 162 -17.73 -11.53 -6.59
CA ASN A 162 -18.15 -10.83 -7.81
C ASN A 162 -16.97 -10.17 -8.56
N LEU A 163 -15.75 -10.38 -8.09
CA LEU A 163 -14.52 -9.91 -8.72
C LEU A 163 -13.84 -11.05 -9.49
N PRO A 164 -13.17 -10.76 -10.62
CA PRO A 164 -12.45 -11.79 -11.36
C PRO A 164 -11.29 -12.35 -10.52
N GLU A 165 -10.83 -13.54 -10.90
CA GLU A 165 -9.72 -14.24 -10.23
C GLU A 165 -8.33 -13.66 -10.53
N SER A 166 -8.24 -12.73 -11.49
CA SER A 166 -6.99 -12.10 -11.98
C SER A 166 -6.83 -10.68 -11.48
#